data_df89b6bbda44f1fd1d5cd6090bb40600
#
_entry.id   df89b6bbda44f1fd1d5cd6090bb40600
#
_cell.length_a   1.000
_cell.length_b   1.000
_cell.length_c   1.000
_cell.angle_alpha   90.00
_cell.angle_beta   90.00
_cell.angle_gamma   90.00
#
_symmetry.space_group_name_H-M   'P 1'
#
loop_
_entity.id
_entity.type
_entity.pdbx_description
1 polymer ?
#
loop_
_entity_poly.entity_id
_entity_poly.type
_entity_poly.pdbx_seq_one_letter_code
_entity_poly.pdbx_strand_id
1 'polypeptide(L)'
;MQSTSQTLVDETEQAVSHVSLRGWGLSGKQGDVFSGLDLDVPRGSVAIIQGAAGSGKTSLLLSIAGRMRVTSGEGHVGELDIRKQPRLVREQVTVGHIAGLTDLENDFTLAQHIAERLIMLQPWYKPWVSKSSLREVIDVIRETFASATGVIDRLPEGNFSTSDAKDADFLIDDEGKAFVSELTELQKFLLELGLASLAQAPVVVLDNIDYLREREDRARAWAAILIYQELRRKRDPEHPLTVIASCEDSSDVDLVLDALSTEVSPTSVSTLQLTQHPRH
;
A
#
# COMPACT_ATOMS: atom_id res chain seq x y z
N MET A 1 -12.94 -44.58 -39.02
CA MET A 1 -12.04 -43.43 -38.88
C MET A 1 -12.69 -42.45 -37.89
N GLN A 2 -12.38 -42.60 -36.64
CA GLN A 2 -12.91 -41.75 -35.56
C GLN A 2 -11.91 -40.61 -35.31
N SER A 3 -12.36 -39.39 -35.49
CA SER A 3 -11.62 -38.16 -35.24
C SER A 3 -11.80 -37.78 -33.77
N THR A 4 -10.79 -37.97 -33.00
CA THR A 4 -10.75 -37.56 -31.59
C THR A 4 -10.41 -36.06 -31.55
N SER A 5 -11.39 -35.25 -31.29
CA SER A 5 -11.20 -33.83 -30.99
C SER A 5 -10.66 -33.75 -29.53
N GLN A 6 -9.38 -33.48 -29.38
CA GLN A 6 -8.78 -33.09 -28.12
C GLN A 6 -9.23 -31.66 -27.77
N THR A 7 -10.09 -31.60 -26.76
CA THR A 7 -10.44 -30.34 -26.11
C THR A 7 -9.21 -29.90 -25.32
N LEU A 8 -8.53 -28.85 -25.80
CA LEU A 8 -7.55 -28.12 -25.02
C LEU A 8 -8.30 -27.42 -23.89
N VAL A 9 -8.18 -27.99 -22.71
CA VAL A 9 -8.59 -27.28 -21.48
C VAL A 9 -7.58 -26.18 -21.27
N ASP A 10 -8.08 -24.97 -21.41
CA ASP A 10 -7.38 -23.73 -21.08
C ASP A 10 -7.09 -23.76 -19.57
N GLU A 11 -5.90 -24.21 -19.19
CA GLU A 11 -5.36 -24.07 -17.85
C GLU A 11 -5.03 -22.57 -17.67
N THR A 12 -6.06 -21.78 -17.37
CA THR A 12 -5.86 -20.47 -16.79
C THR A 12 -5.14 -20.70 -15.47
N GLU A 13 -3.86 -20.38 -15.45
CA GLU A 13 -3.00 -20.40 -14.28
C GLU A 13 -3.73 -19.61 -13.19
N GLN A 14 -4.39 -20.30 -12.26
CA GLN A 14 -5.08 -19.65 -11.15
C GLN A 14 -4.01 -18.97 -10.31
N ALA A 15 -3.92 -17.66 -10.45
CA ALA A 15 -2.99 -16.84 -9.69
C ALA A 15 -3.21 -17.15 -8.20
N VAL A 16 -2.17 -17.69 -7.55
CA VAL A 16 -2.23 -18.06 -6.14
C VAL A 16 -2.59 -16.83 -5.32
N SER A 17 -3.73 -16.90 -4.63
CA SER A 17 -4.19 -15.79 -3.78
C SER A 17 -3.19 -15.54 -2.65
N HIS A 18 -2.75 -14.30 -2.50
CA HIS A 18 -1.84 -13.89 -1.43
C HIS A 18 -2.61 -13.50 -0.16
N VAL A 19 -3.77 -12.84 -0.34
CA VAL A 19 -4.70 -12.56 0.75
C VAL A 19 -6.07 -13.07 0.31
N SER A 20 -6.67 -13.91 1.14
CA SER A 20 -8.01 -14.44 0.89
C SER A 20 -8.91 -14.27 2.10
N LEU A 21 -10.11 -13.76 1.90
CA LEU A 21 -11.14 -13.60 2.92
C LEU A 21 -12.41 -14.27 2.44
N ARG A 22 -13.13 -14.96 3.34
CA ARG A 22 -14.42 -15.62 3.08
C ARG A 22 -15.38 -15.37 4.25
N GLY A 23 -16.52 -14.77 3.95
CA GLY A 23 -17.52 -14.42 4.95
C GLY A 23 -16.95 -13.54 6.07
N TRP A 24 -15.93 -12.72 5.77
CA TRP A 24 -15.18 -11.94 6.75
C TRP A 24 -16.05 -10.86 7.37
N GLY A 25 -16.09 -10.80 8.70
CA GLY A 25 -16.99 -9.87 9.37
C GLY A 25 -16.49 -9.42 10.73
N LEU A 26 -16.82 -8.16 11.04
CA LEU A 26 -16.54 -7.50 12.31
C LEU A 26 -17.81 -6.86 12.86
N SER A 27 -18.26 -7.34 14.01
CA SER A 27 -19.39 -6.80 14.74
C SER A 27 -18.94 -6.15 16.04
N GLY A 28 -19.46 -4.99 16.34
CA GLY A 28 -19.23 -4.24 17.57
C GLY A 28 -20.50 -4.12 18.42
N LYS A 29 -20.41 -3.36 19.51
CA LYS A 29 -21.57 -3.13 20.39
C LYS A 29 -22.72 -2.35 19.73
N GLN A 30 -22.40 -1.62 18.65
CA GLN A 30 -23.35 -0.75 17.92
C GLN A 30 -23.78 -1.35 16.57
N GLY A 31 -23.58 -2.65 16.37
CA GLY A 31 -23.89 -3.34 15.12
C GLY A 31 -22.64 -3.75 14.33
N ASP A 32 -22.86 -4.17 13.11
CA ASP A 32 -21.80 -4.62 12.22
C ASP A 32 -21.01 -3.42 11.67
N VAL A 33 -19.69 -3.53 11.73
CA VAL A 33 -18.77 -2.61 11.04
C VAL A 33 -18.70 -3.00 9.57
N PHE A 34 -18.55 -4.31 9.31
CA PHE A 34 -18.70 -4.95 8.01
C PHE A 34 -19.01 -6.43 8.22
N SER A 35 -19.68 -7.07 7.26
CA SER A 35 -20.07 -8.48 7.37
C SER A 35 -20.08 -9.17 6.00
N GLY A 36 -19.78 -10.47 6.00
CA GLY A 36 -19.91 -11.32 4.83
C GLY A 36 -19.00 -10.94 3.67
N LEU A 37 -17.84 -10.34 3.93
CA LEU A 37 -16.92 -9.91 2.86
C LEU A 37 -16.13 -11.10 2.32
N ASP A 38 -16.08 -11.18 1.00
CA ASP A 38 -15.19 -12.07 0.26
C ASP A 38 -14.18 -11.22 -0.53
N LEU A 39 -12.93 -11.58 -0.44
CA LEU A 39 -11.83 -10.89 -1.14
C LEU A 39 -10.74 -11.89 -1.50
N ASP A 40 -10.28 -11.83 -2.74
CA ASP A 40 -9.07 -12.49 -3.21
C ASP A 40 -8.11 -11.47 -3.80
N VAL A 41 -6.92 -11.43 -3.25
CA VAL A 41 -5.84 -10.55 -3.73
C VAL A 41 -4.70 -11.43 -4.22
N PRO A 42 -4.47 -11.51 -5.53
CA PRO A 42 -3.36 -12.27 -6.08
C PRO A 42 -2.01 -11.73 -5.59
N ARG A 43 -1.00 -12.59 -5.56
CA ARG A 43 0.36 -12.20 -5.22
C ARG A 43 0.89 -11.16 -6.20
N GLY A 44 1.48 -10.08 -5.68
CA GLY A 44 2.03 -9.02 -6.51
C GLY A 44 1.00 -8.11 -7.18
N SER A 45 -0.27 -8.16 -6.74
CA SER A 45 -1.34 -7.31 -7.22
C SER A 45 -1.65 -6.13 -6.30
N VAL A 46 -2.52 -5.23 -6.74
CA VAL A 46 -3.07 -4.13 -5.93
C VAL A 46 -4.55 -4.38 -5.70
N ALA A 47 -4.98 -4.33 -4.45
CA ALA A 47 -6.40 -4.34 -4.10
C ALA A 47 -6.79 -2.97 -3.53
N ILE A 48 -7.91 -2.44 -4.04
CA ILE A 48 -8.47 -1.17 -3.60
C ILE A 48 -9.72 -1.46 -2.77
N ILE A 49 -9.72 -0.98 -1.53
CA ILE A 49 -10.89 -1.03 -0.65
C ILE A 49 -11.58 0.33 -0.76
N GLN A 50 -12.63 0.38 -1.56
CA GLN A 50 -13.40 1.61 -1.78
C GLN A 50 -14.61 1.69 -0.87
N GLY A 51 -14.92 2.88 -0.36
CA GLY A 51 -16.11 3.10 0.45
C GLY A 51 -16.11 4.46 1.13
N ALA A 52 -17.30 4.95 1.50
CA ALA A 52 -17.46 6.23 2.18
C ALA A 52 -16.72 6.28 3.54
N ALA A 53 -16.52 7.48 4.07
CA ALA A 53 -15.98 7.66 5.41
C ALA A 53 -16.84 6.89 6.43
N GLY A 54 -16.21 6.16 7.36
CA GLY A 54 -16.89 5.35 8.37
C GLY A 54 -17.46 4.02 7.88
N SER A 55 -17.18 3.56 6.65
CA SER A 55 -17.60 2.25 6.13
C SER A 55 -16.81 1.06 6.70
N GLY A 56 -15.79 1.29 7.53
CA GLY A 56 -15.00 0.23 8.14
C GLY A 56 -13.70 -0.12 7.40
N LYS A 57 -13.26 0.66 6.40
CA LYS A 57 -12.03 0.43 5.63
C LYS A 57 -10.81 0.20 6.51
N THR A 58 -10.55 1.13 7.44
CA THR A 58 -9.44 1.03 8.41
C THR A 58 -9.52 -0.26 9.23
N SER A 59 -10.73 -0.61 9.71
CA SER A 59 -10.94 -1.84 10.49
C SER A 59 -10.67 -3.09 9.66
N LEU A 60 -11.07 -3.09 8.38
CA LEU A 60 -10.78 -4.19 7.46
C LEU A 60 -9.27 -4.33 7.23
N LEU A 61 -8.56 -3.24 6.92
CA LEU A 61 -7.11 -3.24 6.71
C LEU A 61 -6.36 -3.73 7.97
N LEU A 62 -6.74 -3.24 9.15
CA LEU A 62 -6.15 -3.68 10.42
C LEU A 62 -6.44 -5.16 10.71
N SER A 63 -7.60 -5.67 10.30
CA SER A 63 -7.92 -7.08 10.46
C SER A 63 -7.09 -7.97 9.54
N ILE A 64 -6.88 -7.56 8.29
CA ILE A 64 -5.98 -8.24 7.34
C ILE A 64 -4.55 -8.25 7.89
N ALA A 65 -4.11 -7.13 8.47
CA ALA A 65 -2.78 -7.00 9.08
C ALA A 65 -2.62 -7.77 10.41
N GLY A 66 -3.62 -8.55 10.85
CA GLY A 66 -3.57 -9.28 12.11
C GLY A 66 -3.51 -8.40 13.36
N ARG A 67 -3.91 -7.13 13.23
CA ARG A 67 -3.90 -6.13 14.33
C ARG A 67 -5.28 -5.91 14.95
N MET A 68 -6.33 -6.36 14.29
CA MET A 68 -7.71 -6.31 14.78
C MET A 68 -8.37 -7.68 14.68
N ARG A 69 -9.06 -8.11 15.74
CA ARG A 69 -9.79 -9.37 15.73
C ARG A 69 -11.14 -9.18 15.07
N VAL A 70 -11.50 -10.11 14.21
CA VAL A 70 -12.82 -10.19 13.58
C VAL A 70 -13.74 -11.15 14.32
N THR A 71 -15.03 -11.03 14.09
CA THR A 71 -16.08 -11.81 14.75
C THR A 71 -16.47 -13.05 13.96
N SER A 72 -16.36 -13.00 12.62
CA SER A 72 -16.80 -14.09 11.74
C SER A 72 -15.89 -14.24 10.53
N GLY A 73 -16.04 -15.33 9.80
CA GLY A 73 -15.35 -15.64 8.56
C GLY A 73 -13.99 -16.30 8.75
N GLU A 74 -13.39 -16.62 7.61
CA GLU A 74 -12.06 -17.18 7.48
C GLU A 74 -11.20 -16.23 6.65
N GLY A 75 -9.91 -16.10 6.99
CA GLY A 75 -8.99 -15.22 6.28
C GLY A 75 -7.56 -15.72 6.37
N HIS A 76 -6.85 -15.60 5.26
CA HIS A 76 -5.47 -16.05 5.15
C HIS A 76 -4.58 -14.99 4.50
N VAL A 77 -3.32 -14.95 4.93
CA VAL A 77 -2.22 -14.27 4.26
C VAL A 77 -1.19 -15.34 3.90
N GLY A 78 -1.05 -15.64 2.62
CA GLY A 78 -0.37 -16.84 2.19
C GLY A 78 -1.02 -18.07 2.82
N GLU A 79 -0.22 -18.88 3.51
CA GLU A 79 -0.71 -20.06 4.24
C GLU A 79 -1.14 -19.77 5.70
N LEU A 80 -0.98 -18.55 6.16
CA LEU A 80 -1.22 -18.16 7.55
C LEU A 80 -2.68 -17.80 7.78
N ASP A 81 -3.36 -18.50 8.68
CA ASP A 81 -4.70 -18.15 9.17
C ASP A 81 -4.63 -16.90 10.05
N ILE A 82 -5.30 -15.83 9.62
CA ILE A 82 -5.26 -14.51 10.29
C ILE A 82 -5.78 -14.59 11.74
N ARG A 83 -6.80 -15.41 11.98
CA ARG A 83 -7.43 -15.53 13.31
C ARG A 83 -6.60 -16.37 14.28
N LYS A 84 -5.96 -17.43 13.77
CA LYS A 84 -5.19 -18.36 14.59
C LYS A 84 -3.74 -17.94 14.79
N GLN A 85 -3.17 -17.26 13.79
CA GLN A 85 -1.74 -16.93 13.75
C GLN A 85 -1.48 -15.40 13.57
N PRO A 86 -2.19 -14.51 14.27
CA PRO A 86 -2.11 -13.06 14.04
C PRO A 86 -0.71 -12.50 14.26
N ARG A 87 0.11 -13.16 15.09
CA ARG A 87 1.50 -12.74 15.30
C ARG A 87 2.34 -12.96 14.04
N LEU A 88 2.25 -14.13 13.42
CA LEU A 88 2.98 -14.45 12.20
C LEU A 88 2.47 -13.60 11.02
N VAL A 89 1.16 -13.35 10.96
CA VAL A 89 0.57 -12.44 9.96
C VAL A 89 1.17 -11.04 10.06
N ARG A 90 1.39 -10.51 11.27
CA ARG A 90 2.04 -9.20 11.46
C ARG A 90 3.48 -9.13 10.96
N GLU A 91 4.14 -10.27 10.82
CA GLU A 91 5.48 -10.35 10.23
C GLU A 91 5.42 -10.36 8.68
N GLN A 92 4.28 -10.78 8.12
CA GLN A 92 4.02 -10.83 6.66
C GLN A 92 3.30 -9.59 6.13
N VAL A 93 2.64 -8.81 6.99
CA VAL A 93 1.88 -7.62 6.60
C VAL A 93 2.42 -6.40 7.32
N THR A 94 3.03 -5.51 6.57
CA THR A 94 3.41 -4.21 7.08
C THR A 94 2.28 -3.20 6.92
N VAL A 95 2.24 -2.25 7.83
CA VAL A 95 1.31 -1.12 7.79
C VAL A 95 2.11 0.09 7.34
N GLY A 96 1.69 0.71 6.24
CA GLY A 96 2.19 1.98 5.79
C GLY A 96 1.46 3.13 6.49
N HIS A 97 0.81 4.01 5.71
CA HIS A 97 0.02 5.08 6.32
C HIS A 97 -1.28 4.54 6.93
N ILE A 98 -1.47 4.73 8.22
CA ILE A 98 -2.77 4.65 8.94
C ILE A 98 -2.78 5.73 10.01
N ALA A 99 -3.65 6.73 9.86
CA ALA A 99 -3.77 7.84 10.79
C ALA A 99 -3.98 7.36 12.25
N GLY A 100 -3.26 7.93 13.19
CA GLY A 100 -3.28 7.56 14.61
C GLY A 100 -2.51 6.28 14.95
N LEU A 101 -1.92 5.59 13.98
CA LEU A 101 -1.13 4.37 14.20
C LEU A 101 0.32 4.49 13.72
N THR A 102 0.54 5.14 12.60
CA THR A 102 1.85 5.29 11.96
C THR A 102 2.29 6.74 11.82
N ASP A 103 1.63 7.64 12.56
CA ASP A 103 1.93 9.07 12.49
C ASP A 103 3.41 9.34 12.75
N LEU A 104 3.97 10.22 11.95
CA LEU A 104 5.36 10.65 12.07
C LEU A 104 5.48 11.73 13.15
N GLU A 105 6.55 11.66 13.93
CA GLU A 105 6.87 12.70 14.92
C GLU A 105 7.39 13.96 14.22
N ASN A 106 6.68 15.06 14.38
CA ASN A 106 6.98 16.33 13.69
C ASN A 106 8.35 16.92 14.03
N ASP A 107 8.84 16.67 15.25
CA ASP A 107 10.12 17.14 15.76
C ASP A 107 11.31 16.26 15.35
N PHE A 108 11.05 15.16 14.64
CA PHE A 108 12.09 14.29 14.12
C PHE A 108 12.43 14.65 12.68
N THR A 109 13.69 14.42 12.30
CA THR A 109 14.12 14.50 10.91
C THR A 109 13.82 13.19 10.18
N LEU A 110 13.82 13.24 8.83
CA LEU A 110 13.69 12.05 8.00
C LEU A 110 14.72 10.99 8.40
N ALA A 111 15.98 11.43 8.56
CA ALA A 111 17.09 10.56 8.95
C ALA A 111 16.82 9.84 10.29
N GLN A 112 16.22 10.53 11.25
CA GLN A 112 15.89 9.95 12.55
C GLN A 112 14.80 8.89 12.41
N HIS A 113 13.71 9.14 11.67
CA HIS A 113 12.67 8.14 11.41
C HIS A 113 13.20 6.91 10.68
N ILE A 114 14.01 7.13 9.64
CA ILE A 114 14.61 6.01 8.90
C ILE A 114 15.56 5.22 9.81
N ALA A 115 16.39 5.91 10.59
CA ALA A 115 17.32 5.25 11.52
C ALA A 115 16.58 4.45 12.59
N GLU A 116 15.52 5.01 13.19
CA GLU A 116 14.68 4.32 14.17
C GLU A 116 14.09 3.04 13.55
N ARG A 117 13.50 3.14 12.35
CA ARG A 117 12.91 1.99 11.67
C ARG A 117 13.94 0.92 11.34
N LEU A 118 15.11 1.31 10.86
CA LEU A 118 16.20 0.38 10.58
C LEU A 118 16.70 -0.31 11.85
N ILE A 119 16.82 0.41 12.97
CA ILE A 119 17.21 -0.17 14.27
C ILE A 119 16.17 -1.20 14.73
N MET A 120 14.86 -0.90 14.59
CA MET A 120 13.79 -1.82 14.97
C MET A 120 13.79 -3.12 14.16
N LEU A 121 14.27 -3.07 12.92
CA LEU A 121 14.36 -4.22 12.02
C LEU A 121 15.65 -5.03 12.19
N GLN A 122 16.64 -4.49 12.89
CA GLN A 122 17.92 -5.15 13.13
C GLN A 122 17.91 -6.02 14.38
N PRO A 123 18.81 -7.03 14.48
CA PRO A 123 19.01 -7.76 15.71
C PRO A 123 19.43 -6.82 16.84
N TRP A 124 18.95 -7.07 18.05
CA TRP A 124 19.18 -6.25 19.23
C TRP A 124 20.66 -5.93 19.55
N TYR A 125 21.61 -6.73 19.03
CA TYR A 125 23.06 -6.54 19.20
C TYR A 125 23.68 -5.61 18.15
N LYS A 126 22.90 -5.09 17.19
CA LYS A 126 23.34 -4.09 16.19
C LYS A 126 22.49 -2.82 16.30
N PRO A 127 22.63 -2.02 17.35
CA PRO A 127 21.80 -0.84 17.57
C PRO A 127 22.26 0.41 16.79
N TRP A 128 22.99 0.26 15.71
CA TRP A 128 23.50 1.38 14.92
C TRP A 128 23.16 1.23 13.45
N VAL A 129 22.93 2.37 12.81
CA VAL A 129 22.65 2.48 11.37
C VAL A 129 23.84 3.14 10.69
N SER A 130 24.29 2.57 9.57
CA SER A 130 25.34 3.18 8.78
C SER A 130 24.80 4.36 7.96
N LYS A 131 25.66 5.35 7.68
CA LYS A 131 25.27 6.45 6.76
C LYS A 131 24.95 5.95 5.35
N SER A 132 25.56 4.85 4.91
CA SER A 132 25.25 4.24 3.61
C SER A 132 23.86 3.64 3.57
N SER A 133 23.44 2.91 4.63
CA SER A 133 22.09 2.35 4.72
C SER A 133 21.02 3.44 4.76
N LEU A 134 21.30 4.54 5.46
CA LEU A 134 20.40 5.69 5.48
C LEU A 134 20.23 6.31 4.08
N ARG A 135 21.34 6.55 3.39
CA ARG A 135 21.33 7.12 2.02
C ARG A 135 20.57 6.21 1.05
N GLU A 136 20.80 4.91 1.10
CA GLU A 136 20.12 3.95 0.23
C GLU A 136 18.59 4.08 0.36
N VAL A 137 18.07 4.24 1.57
CA VAL A 137 16.63 4.43 1.80
C VAL A 137 16.16 5.78 1.26
N ILE A 138 16.91 6.86 1.52
CA ILE A 138 16.61 8.21 1.02
C ILE A 138 16.58 8.19 -0.51
N ASP A 139 17.55 7.56 -1.15
CA ASP A 139 17.65 7.48 -2.61
C ASP A 139 16.46 6.74 -3.22
N VAL A 140 16.01 5.63 -2.59
CA VAL A 140 14.81 4.89 -3.05
C VAL A 140 13.55 5.75 -2.93
N ILE A 141 13.37 6.48 -1.83
CA ILE A 141 12.23 7.38 -1.63
C ILE A 141 12.25 8.49 -2.70
N ARG A 142 13.42 9.10 -2.93
CA ARG A 142 13.61 10.17 -3.92
C ARG A 142 13.34 9.68 -5.35
N GLU A 143 13.89 8.52 -5.72
CA GLU A 143 13.67 7.91 -7.04
C GLU A 143 12.19 7.62 -7.28
N THR A 144 11.52 7.05 -6.28
CA THR A 144 10.09 6.76 -6.34
C THR A 144 9.28 8.04 -6.55
N PHE A 145 9.61 9.11 -5.80
CA PHE A 145 8.93 10.40 -5.92
C PHE A 145 9.16 11.05 -7.30
N ALA A 146 10.42 11.13 -7.75
CA ALA A 146 10.75 11.71 -9.05
C ALA A 146 10.04 10.96 -10.19
N SER A 147 9.99 9.64 -10.13
CA SER A 147 9.28 8.81 -11.10
C SER A 147 7.77 9.05 -11.06
N ALA A 148 7.18 9.15 -9.87
CA ALA A 148 5.75 9.42 -9.71
C ALA A 148 5.36 10.81 -10.27
N THR A 149 6.16 11.83 -10.00
CA THR A 149 5.97 13.19 -10.56
C THR A 149 6.04 13.15 -12.09
N GLY A 150 7.03 12.48 -12.68
CA GLY A 150 7.16 12.34 -14.13
C GLY A 150 5.99 11.59 -14.80
N VAL A 151 5.22 10.77 -14.05
CA VAL A 151 3.97 10.17 -14.56
C VAL A 151 2.88 11.22 -14.68
N ILE A 152 2.71 12.03 -13.64
CA ILE A 152 1.67 13.07 -13.60
C ILE A 152 1.88 14.12 -14.70
N ASP A 153 3.14 14.50 -14.96
CA ASP A 153 3.50 15.45 -16.02
C ASP A 153 3.11 14.96 -17.44
N ARG A 154 2.89 13.67 -17.60
CA ARG A 154 2.48 13.04 -18.88
C ARG A 154 0.96 12.87 -19.03
N LEU A 155 0.20 13.13 -17.96
CA LEU A 155 -1.25 13.07 -18.05
C LEU A 155 -1.79 14.22 -18.92
N PRO A 156 -2.90 14.02 -19.65
CA PRO A 156 -3.47 15.04 -20.51
C PRO A 156 -3.74 16.36 -19.78
N GLU A 157 -3.38 17.49 -20.41
CA GLU A 157 -3.67 18.82 -19.88
C GLU A 157 -5.17 18.97 -19.56
N GLY A 158 -5.48 19.49 -18.39
CA GLY A 158 -6.84 19.68 -17.89
C GLY A 158 -7.29 18.67 -16.83
N ASN A 159 -6.56 17.57 -16.60
CA ASN A 159 -6.84 16.66 -15.50
C ASN A 159 -6.34 17.21 -14.15
N PHE A 160 -5.26 17.98 -14.18
CA PHE A 160 -4.66 18.58 -12.99
C PHE A 160 -4.37 20.05 -13.24
N SER A 161 -4.52 20.88 -12.22
CA SER A 161 -4.06 22.26 -12.25
C SER A 161 -2.54 22.23 -12.20
N THR A 162 -1.87 22.93 -13.10
CA THR A 162 -0.43 23.17 -13.00
C THR A 162 -0.17 24.11 -11.82
N SER A 163 -0.35 23.62 -10.61
CA SER A 163 0.15 24.31 -9.43
C SER A 163 1.67 24.23 -9.46
N ASP A 164 2.31 25.37 -9.21
CA ASP A 164 3.74 25.61 -9.32
C ASP A 164 4.59 24.36 -9.03
N ALA A 165 5.27 23.88 -10.05
CA ALA A 165 6.22 22.75 -9.99
C ALA A 165 7.36 22.93 -8.96
N LYS A 166 7.31 23.97 -8.15
CA LYS A 166 8.25 24.26 -7.07
C LYS A 166 8.15 23.33 -5.87
N ASP A 167 7.00 22.64 -5.70
CA ASP A 167 6.86 21.61 -4.67
C ASP A 167 7.41 20.26 -5.11
N ALA A 168 7.84 20.14 -6.37
CA ALA A 168 8.47 18.96 -6.92
C ALA A 168 9.92 18.76 -6.44
N ASP A 169 10.57 19.75 -5.91
CA ASP A 169 11.83 19.61 -5.20
C ASP A 169 11.53 18.96 -3.84
N PHE A 170 11.50 17.63 -3.86
CA PHE A 170 11.48 16.86 -2.63
C PHE A 170 12.71 17.27 -1.81
N LEU A 171 12.49 18.11 -0.81
CA LEU A 171 13.50 18.68 0.08
C LEU A 171 14.20 17.64 0.97
N ILE A 172 14.38 16.43 0.45
CA ILE A 172 15.29 15.50 1.08
C ILE A 172 16.69 15.86 0.58
N ASP A 173 17.42 16.55 1.42
CA ASP A 173 18.87 16.61 1.26
C ASP A 173 19.44 15.18 1.36
N ASP A 174 20.65 14.97 0.84
CA ASP A 174 21.30 13.66 0.84
C ASP A 174 21.53 13.08 2.25
N GLU A 175 21.29 13.85 3.28
CA GLU A 175 21.50 13.48 4.69
C GLU A 175 20.18 13.34 5.46
N GLY A 176 19.02 13.69 4.87
CA GLY A 176 17.69 13.58 5.48
C GLY A 176 17.52 14.49 6.70
N LYS A 177 18.04 15.71 6.66
CA LYS A 177 18.01 16.66 7.78
C LYS A 177 16.72 17.44 7.93
N ALA A 178 15.87 17.45 6.88
CA ALA A 178 14.58 18.11 6.94
C ALA A 178 13.73 17.53 8.07
N PHE A 179 13.06 18.39 8.85
CA PHE A 179 12.12 17.96 9.86
C PHE A 179 10.80 17.54 9.22
N VAL A 180 10.12 16.58 9.84
CA VAL A 180 8.80 16.12 9.36
C VAL A 180 7.79 17.26 9.34
N SER A 181 7.88 18.23 10.26
CA SER A 181 7.05 19.43 10.27
C SER A 181 7.20 20.33 9.03
N GLU A 182 8.28 20.18 8.28
CA GLU A 182 8.56 20.96 7.06
C GLU A 182 8.05 20.25 5.80
N LEU A 183 7.62 18.99 5.92
CA LEU A 183 7.14 18.17 4.81
C LEU A 183 5.67 18.47 4.48
N THR A 184 5.33 18.43 3.19
CA THR A 184 3.95 18.36 2.72
C THR A 184 3.30 17.03 3.10
N GLU A 185 1.98 16.92 3.06
CA GLU A 185 1.28 15.67 3.37
C GLU A 185 1.65 14.56 2.38
N LEU A 186 1.85 14.87 1.10
CA LEU A 186 2.35 13.91 0.11
C LEU A 186 3.76 13.41 0.47
N GLN A 187 4.66 14.32 0.86
CA GLN A 187 6.03 13.94 1.25
C GLN A 187 6.04 13.05 2.51
N LYS A 188 5.16 13.32 3.48
CA LYS A 188 4.96 12.46 4.65
C LYS A 188 4.46 11.07 4.23
N PHE A 189 3.46 11.00 3.36
CA PHE A 189 2.97 9.74 2.82
C PHE A 189 4.07 8.91 2.15
N LEU A 190 4.91 9.55 1.33
CA LEU A 190 6.03 8.89 0.66
C LEU A 190 7.09 8.39 1.64
N LEU A 191 7.36 9.17 2.70
CA LEU A 191 8.24 8.73 3.78
C LEU A 191 7.66 7.50 4.48
N GLU A 192 6.38 7.50 4.83
CA GLU A 192 5.72 6.36 5.47
C GLU A 192 5.69 5.12 4.57
N LEU A 193 5.44 5.29 3.27
CA LEU A 193 5.55 4.21 2.28
C LEU A 193 6.98 3.65 2.23
N GLY A 194 7.98 4.53 2.20
CA GLY A 194 9.39 4.15 2.27
C GLY A 194 9.73 3.39 3.55
N LEU A 195 9.29 3.88 4.71
CA LEU A 195 9.51 3.21 6.01
C LEU A 195 8.81 1.85 6.09
N ALA A 196 7.59 1.74 5.56
CA ALA A 196 6.88 0.47 5.47
C ALA A 196 7.65 -0.55 4.62
N SER A 197 8.29 -0.07 3.57
CA SER A 197 9.07 -0.89 2.64
C SER A 197 10.28 -1.57 3.27
N LEU A 198 10.86 -0.95 4.30
CA LEU A 198 12.03 -1.49 4.99
C LEU A 198 11.76 -2.82 5.69
N ALA A 199 10.53 -3.08 6.08
CA ALA A 199 10.13 -4.33 6.71
C ALA A 199 10.27 -5.55 5.79
N GLN A 200 10.43 -5.33 4.46
CA GLN A 200 10.46 -6.38 3.42
C GLN A 200 9.28 -7.34 3.47
N ALA A 201 8.22 -6.96 4.16
CA ALA A 201 7.00 -7.75 4.21
C ALA A 201 6.40 -7.89 2.80
N PRO A 202 5.85 -9.06 2.46
CA PRO A 202 5.31 -9.29 1.13
C PRO A 202 3.95 -8.61 0.89
N VAL A 203 3.29 -8.13 1.95
CA VAL A 203 2.03 -7.37 1.87
C VAL A 203 2.18 -6.05 2.59
N VAL A 204 1.67 -4.96 1.97
CA VAL A 204 1.53 -3.66 2.61
C VAL A 204 0.07 -3.22 2.60
N VAL A 205 -0.40 -2.68 3.73
CA VAL A 205 -1.72 -2.05 3.83
C VAL A 205 -1.56 -0.55 4.02
N LEU A 206 -2.37 0.24 3.29
CA LEU A 206 -2.35 1.71 3.27
C LEU A 206 -3.78 2.21 3.44
N ASP A 207 -4.03 3.09 4.40
CA ASP A 207 -5.38 3.58 4.67
C ASP A 207 -5.58 5.00 4.22
N ASN A 208 -6.75 5.21 3.61
CA ASN A 208 -7.32 6.51 3.35
C ASN A 208 -6.43 7.45 2.50
N ILE A 209 -6.13 7.06 1.26
CA ILE A 209 -5.37 7.92 0.33
C ILE A 209 -6.04 9.30 0.15
N ASP A 210 -7.36 9.39 0.39
CA ASP A 210 -8.12 10.65 0.27
C ASP A 210 -7.82 11.69 1.35
N TYR A 211 -7.01 11.38 2.37
CA TYR A 211 -6.54 12.41 3.30
C TYR A 211 -5.66 13.44 2.57
N LEU A 212 -5.04 13.04 1.46
CA LEU A 212 -4.42 13.94 0.50
C LEU A 212 -5.53 14.71 -0.24
N ARG A 213 -5.74 15.95 0.14
CA ARG A 213 -6.89 16.74 -0.33
C ARG A 213 -6.83 17.07 -1.81
N GLU A 214 -5.62 17.38 -2.30
CA GLU A 214 -5.42 17.72 -3.69
C GLU A 214 -5.47 16.45 -4.56
N ARG A 215 -6.20 16.53 -5.66
CA ARG A 215 -6.34 15.41 -6.59
C ARG A 215 -4.99 14.99 -7.18
N GLU A 216 -4.15 15.97 -7.46
CA GLU A 216 -2.81 15.76 -7.98
C GLU A 216 -1.93 14.97 -7.00
N ASP A 217 -1.99 15.30 -5.70
CA ASP A 217 -1.26 14.58 -4.67
C ASP A 217 -1.75 13.13 -4.52
N ARG A 218 -3.07 12.88 -4.62
CA ARG A 218 -3.60 11.51 -4.64
C ARG A 218 -3.10 10.73 -5.85
N ALA A 219 -3.10 11.34 -7.03
CA ALA A 219 -2.58 10.71 -8.23
C ALA A 219 -1.08 10.41 -8.10
N ARG A 220 -0.27 11.33 -7.55
CA ARG A 220 1.15 11.07 -7.25
C ARG A 220 1.33 9.95 -6.23
N ALA A 221 0.50 9.90 -5.20
CA ALA A 221 0.55 8.81 -4.21
C ALA A 221 0.26 7.45 -4.85
N TRP A 222 -0.76 7.36 -5.72
CA TRP A 222 -1.06 6.14 -6.46
C TRP A 222 0.07 5.76 -7.42
N ALA A 223 0.62 6.73 -8.15
CA ALA A 223 1.78 6.51 -9.01
C ALA A 223 2.97 5.98 -8.21
N ALA A 224 3.26 6.58 -7.04
CA ALA A 224 4.34 6.13 -6.17
C ALA A 224 4.14 4.70 -5.66
N ILE A 225 2.92 4.32 -5.29
CA ILE A 225 2.58 2.95 -4.86
C ILE A 225 2.89 1.95 -5.99
N LEU A 226 2.40 2.22 -7.21
CA LEU A 226 2.58 1.34 -8.37
C LEU A 226 4.05 1.25 -8.80
N ILE A 227 4.75 2.38 -8.83
CA ILE A 227 6.19 2.43 -9.16
C ILE A 227 6.99 1.66 -8.10
N TYR A 228 6.68 1.87 -6.83
CA TYR A 228 7.37 1.17 -5.75
C TYR A 228 7.14 -0.35 -5.83
N GLN A 229 5.93 -0.80 -6.15
CA GLN A 229 5.62 -2.21 -6.39
C GLN A 229 6.44 -2.76 -7.55
N GLU A 230 6.55 -2.02 -8.66
CA GLU A 230 7.34 -2.40 -9.83
C GLU A 230 8.85 -2.47 -9.51
N LEU A 231 9.39 -1.50 -8.77
CA LEU A 231 10.78 -1.52 -8.33
C LEU A 231 11.07 -2.75 -7.45
N ARG A 232 10.15 -3.11 -6.56
CA ARG A 232 10.25 -4.33 -5.76
C ARG A 232 10.22 -5.57 -6.64
N ARG A 233 9.31 -5.64 -7.61
CA ARG A 233 9.21 -6.76 -8.54
C ARG A 233 10.46 -6.95 -9.39
N LYS A 234 11.07 -5.85 -9.87
CA LYS A 234 12.34 -5.90 -10.61
C LYS A 234 13.51 -6.37 -9.76
N ARG A 235 13.54 -5.99 -8.48
CA ARG A 235 14.61 -6.34 -7.53
C ARG A 235 14.49 -7.78 -7.04
N ASP A 236 13.28 -8.24 -6.77
CA ASP A 236 12.96 -9.58 -6.27
C ASP A 236 11.68 -10.13 -6.94
N PRO A 237 11.81 -10.74 -8.15
CA PRO A 237 10.65 -11.26 -8.88
C PRO A 237 9.95 -12.42 -8.18
N GLU A 238 10.65 -13.16 -7.33
CA GLU A 238 10.08 -14.29 -6.60
C GLU A 238 9.21 -13.84 -5.41
N HIS A 239 9.43 -12.62 -4.90
CA HIS A 239 8.69 -12.05 -3.76
C HIS A 239 8.09 -10.69 -4.10
N PRO A 240 7.17 -10.61 -5.09
CA PRO A 240 6.53 -9.35 -5.48
C PRO A 240 5.68 -8.80 -4.33
N LEU A 241 5.64 -7.47 -4.23
CA LEU A 241 4.85 -6.79 -3.22
C LEU A 241 3.36 -6.78 -3.59
N THR A 242 2.52 -7.24 -2.67
CA THR A 242 1.07 -7.09 -2.74
C THR A 242 0.65 -5.85 -1.95
N VAL A 243 -0.17 -4.99 -2.56
CA VAL A 243 -0.64 -3.75 -1.93
C VAL A 243 -2.14 -3.82 -1.71
N ILE A 244 -2.61 -3.44 -0.52
CA ILE A 244 -4.02 -3.27 -0.22
C ILE A 244 -4.20 -1.84 0.30
N ALA A 245 -4.83 -0.99 -0.49
CA ALA A 245 -5.01 0.41 -0.14
C ALA A 245 -6.49 0.78 -0.08
N SER A 246 -6.84 1.74 0.77
CA SER A 246 -8.21 2.22 0.86
C SER A 246 -8.38 3.64 0.35
N CYS A 247 -9.53 3.91 -0.28
CA CYS A 247 -9.95 5.23 -0.75
C CYS A 247 -11.49 5.37 -0.71
N GLU A 248 -11.96 6.58 -0.93
CA GLU A 248 -13.39 6.85 -1.14
C GLU A 248 -13.74 6.78 -2.63
N ASP A 249 -12.82 7.24 -3.49
CA ASP A 249 -12.95 7.23 -4.94
C ASP A 249 -11.69 6.68 -5.60
N SER A 250 -11.85 5.70 -6.50
CA SER A 250 -10.76 5.04 -7.23
C SER A 250 -10.47 5.66 -8.60
N SER A 251 -11.17 6.72 -8.99
CA SER A 251 -11.04 7.31 -10.35
C SER A 251 -9.62 7.81 -10.66
N ASP A 252 -8.87 8.25 -9.65
CA ASP A 252 -7.49 8.69 -9.82
C ASP A 252 -6.54 7.53 -10.13
N VAL A 253 -6.88 6.29 -9.70
CA VAL A 253 -6.08 5.09 -9.96
C VAL A 253 -6.13 4.72 -11.44
N ASP A 254 -7.31 4.76 -12.05
CA ASP A 254 -7.49 4.41 -13.48
C ASP A 254 -6.67 5.34 -14.36
N LEU A 255 -6.67 6.64 -14.07
CA LEU A 255 -5.85 7.63 -14.78
C LEU A 255 -4.34 7.34 -14.68
N VAL A 256 -3.89 6.96 -13.50
CA VAL A 256 -2.47 6.64 -13.25
C VAL A 256 -2.09 5.33 -13.93
N LEU A 257 -2.96 4.32 -13.91
CA LEU A 257 -2.73 3.04 -14.59
C LEU A 257 -2.59 3.22 -16.11
N ASP A 258 -3.45 4.04 -16.71
CA ASP A 258 -3.38 4.36 -18.13
C ASP A 258 -2.05 5.03 -18.49
N ALA A 259 -1.59 5.98 -17.67
CA ALA A 259 -0.32 6.67 -17.87
C ALA A 259 0.91 5.76 -17.69
N LEU A 260 0.82 4.79 -16.78
CA LEU A 260 1.89 3.84 -16.48
C LEU A 260 1.90 2.61 -17.38
N SER A 261 0.91 2.42 -18.24
CA SER A 261 0.72 1.20 -19.06
C SER A 261 1.92 0.81 -19.91
N THR A 262 2.81 1.75 -20.22
CA THR A 262 4.05 1.51 -20.98
C THR A 262 5.27 1.20 -20.09
N GLU A 263 5.25 1.52 -18.81
CA GLU A 263 6.43 1.45 -17.92
C GLU A 263 6.29 0.39 -16.84
N VAL A 264 5.08 0.12 -16.43
CA VAL A 264 4.76 -0.88 -15.41
C VAL A 264 4.07 -2.05 -16.10
N SER A 265 4.57 -3.26 -15.87
CA SER A 265 3.87 -4.45 -16.36
C SER A 265 2.45 -4.47 -15.80
N PRO A 266 1.49 -5.03 -16.55
CA PRO A 266 0.09 -5.00 -16.13
C PRO A 266 -0.04 -5.61 -14.74
N THR A 267 -0.18 -4.74 -13.75
CA THR A 267 -0.49 -5.13 -12.39
C THR A 267 -1.98 -5.42 -12.33
N SER A 268 -2.34 -6.58 -11.82
CA SER A 268 -3.74 -6.89 -11.55
C SER A 268 -4.24 -5.95 -10.46
N VAL A 269 -5.22 -5.13 -10.77
CA VAL A 269 -5.90 -4.25 -9.81
C VAL A 269 -7.30 -4.78 -9.60
N SER A 270 -7.67 -4.99 -8.34
CA SER A 270 -9.02 -5.41 -7.94
C SER A 270 -9.63 -4.39 -6.99
N THR A 271 -10.94 -4.16 -7.09
CA THR A 271 -11.65 -3.21 -6.21
C THR A 271 -12.73 -3.94 -5.42
N LEU A 272 -12.70 -3.78 -4.08
CA LEU A 272 -13.75 -4.21 -3.17
C LEU A 272 -14.53 -2.99 -2.70
N GLN A 273 -15.85 -2.99 -2.92
CA GLN A 273 -16.75 -1.94 -2.44
C GLN A 273 -17.24 -2.25 -1.03
N LEU A 274 -17.01 -1.34 -0.08
CA LEU A 274 -17.58 -1.39 1.25
C LEU A 274 -18.80 -0.47 1.34
N THR A 275 -19.94 -1.06 1.65
CA THR A 275 -21.17 -0.32 1.94
C THR A 275 -21.26 -0.03 3.45
N GLN A 276 -21.74 1.16 3.78
CA GLN A 276 -22.04 1.48 5.19
C GLN A 276 -23.19 0.59 5.68
N HIS A 277 -22.98 -0.09 6.80
CA HIS A 277 -24.09 -0.72 7.53
C HIS A 277 -24.81 0.36 8.33
N PRO A 278 -26.16 0.42 8.28
CA PRO A 278 -26.93 1.35 9.12
C PRO A 278 -26.62 1.06 10.59
N ARG A 279 -26.16 2.08 11.31
CA ARG A 279 -25.98 2.00 12.75
C ARG A 279 -27.37 2.05 13.38
N HIS A 280 -27.79 1.01 14.08
CA HIS A 280 -29.02 0.94 14.85
C HIS A 280 -28.85 1.49 16.25
#